data_1359677165340e814cceb178b70dd094
#
_entry.id   1359677165340e814cceb178b70dd094
#
_cell.length_a   1.000
_cell.length_b   1.000
_cell.length_c   1.000
_cell.angle_alpha   90.00
_cell.angle_beta   90.00
_cell.angle_gamma   90.00
#
_symmetry.space_group_name_H-M   'P 1'
#
loop_
_entity.id
_entity.type
_entity.pdbx_description
1 polymer ?
#
loop_
_entity_poly.entity_id
_entity_poly.type
_entity_poly.pdbx_seq_one_letter_code
_entity_poly.pdbx_strand_id
1 'polypeptide(L)'
;MLDPQNIAYLVVHCSDTADDAALTGRDIHQMHLGFGWDGVGYHRIICRDGVIEYGRPDYWVGAHVRGFNDVSLGVCLIGRQSFTDAQMQALETVLRDWKSSYPMAEIVGHCDFDYTDKTCPNFDVAVWCRKWGL
;
A
#
# COMPACT_ATOMS: atom_id res chain seq x y z
N MET A 1 11.31 -13.56 6.92
CA MET A 1 10.33 -12.83 7.72
C MET A 1 10.79 -11.39 7.92
N LEU A 2 9.84 -10.46 8.05
CA LEU A 2 10.20 -9.09 8.37
C LEU A 2 10.65 -8.99 9.82
N ASP A 3 11.72 -8.21 10.05
CA ASP A 3 12.13 -7.83 11.39
C ASP A 3 11.42 -6.51 11.74
N PRO A 4 10.56 -6.48 12.78
CA PRO A 4 9.85 -5.26 13.17
C PRO A 4 10.76 -4.06 13.44
N GLN A 5 11.99 -4.30 13.89
CA GLN A 5 12.95 -3.24 14.19
C GLN A 5 13.53 -2.60 12.92
N ASN A 6 13.42 -3.27 11.78
CA ASN A 6 13.98 -2.82 10.51
C ASN A 6 12.94 -2.21 9.56
N ILE A 7 11.70 -2.05 9.99
CA ILE A 7 10.67 -1.42 9.16
C ILE A 7 10.96 0.08 9.04
N ALA A 8 11.44 0.48 7.87
CA ALA A 8 11.85 1.86 7.58
C ALA A 8 10.78 2.63 6.80
N TYR A 9 9.91 1.93 6.07
CA TYR A 9 8.94 2.55 5.16
C TYR A 9 7.57 1.92 5.27
N LEU A 10 6.55 2.77 5.19
CA LEU A 10 5.16 2.40 4.98
C LEU A 10 4.79 2.93 3.59
N VAL A 11 4.59 2.03 2.63
CA VAL A 11 4.53 2.40 1.21
C VAL A 11 3.11 2.36 0.70
N VAL A 12 2.65 3.49 0.15
CA VAL A 12 1.31 3.61 -0.43
C VAL A 12 1.39 3.33 -1.93
N HIS A 13 0.56 2.40 -2.37
CA HIS A 13 0.42 2.00 -3.78
C HIS A 13 -1.00 2.20 -4.26
N CYS A 14 -1.20 2.11 -5.56
CA CYS A 14 -2.51 1.86 -6.16
C CYS A 14 -2.44 0.60 -7.02
N SER A 15 -3.59 -0.01 -7.30
CA SER A 15 -3.65 -1.21 -8.12
C SER A 15 -3.43 -0.92 -9.61
N ASP A 16 -3.50 0.35 -10.01
CA ASP A 16 -3.46 0.80 -11.40
C ASP A 16 -4.55 0.12 -12.25
N THR A 17 -5.73 0.01 -11.68
CA THR A 17 -6.93 -0.51 -12.31
C THR A 17 -7.95 0.61 -12.48
N ALA A 18 -8.91 0.43 -13.39
CA ALA A 18 -9.90 1.48 -13.67
C ALA A 18 -10.66 1.89 -12.40
N ASP A 19 -10.86 3.19 -12.20
CA ASP A 19 -11.49 3.73 -11.00
C ASP A 19 -12.97 3.31 -10.86
N ASP A 20 -13.62 2.91 -11.95
CA ASP A 20 -14.99 2.40 -11.95
C ASP A 20 -15.09 0.88 -11.77
N ALA A 21 -13.96 0.18 -11.63
CA ALA A 21 -13.93 -1.26 -11.41
C ALA A 21 -13.89 -1.57 -9.91
N ALA A 22 -14.97 -2.14 -9.38
CA ALA A 22 -15.08 -2.48 -7.96
C ALA A 22 -14.36 -3.81 -7.67
N LEU A 23 -13.04 -3.82 -7.81
CA LEU A 23 -12.22 -5.00 -7.53
C LEU A 23 -12.03 -5.19 -6.02
N THR A 24 -11.64 -6.41 -5.65
CA THR A 24 -11.36 -6.79 -4.26
C THR A 24 -9.90 -7.25 -4.14
N GLY A 25 -9.46 -7.49 -2.90
CA GLY A 25 -8.15 -8.07 -2.65
C GLY A 25 -7.96 -9.43 -3.30
N ARG A 26 -9.04 -10.20 -3.44
CA ARG A 26 -9.02 -11.48 -4.15
C ARG A 26 -8.66 -11.29 -5.63
N ASP A 27 -9.20 -10.28 -6.27
CA ASP A 27 -8.87 -9.97 -7.67
C ASP A 27 -7.39 -9.62 -7.81
N ILE A 28 -6.86 -8.80 -6.89
CA ILE A 28 -5.44 -8.45 -6.88
C ILE A 28 -4.57 -9.69 -6.63
N HIS A 29 -4.99 -10.56 -5.72
CA HIS A 29 -4.30 -11.83 -5.47
C HIS A 29 -4.19 -12.68 -6.73
N GLN A 30 -5.29 -12.81 -7.48
CA GLN A 30 -5.30 -13.56 -8.74
C GLN A 30 -4.39 -12.92 -9.78
N MET A 31 -4.36 -11.60 -9.87
CA MET A 31 -3.45 -10.87 -10.77
C MET A 31 -1.99 -11.17 -10.43
N HIS A 32 -1.62 -11.14 -9.15
CA HIS A 32 -0.26 -11.39 -8.71
C HIS A 32 0.15 -12.85 -8.93
N LEU A 33 -0.77 -13.80 -8.74
CA LEU A 33 -0.53 -15.20 -9.11
C LEU A 33 -0.23 -15.33 -10.61
N GLY A 34 -0.94 -14.55 -11.43
CA GLY A 34 -0.71 -14.49 -12.88
C GLY A 34 0.69 -13.97 -13.25
N PHE A 35 1.32 -13.17 -12.39
CA PHE A 35 2.69 -12.69 -12.58
C PHE A 35 3.74 -13.73 -12.15
N GLY A 36 3.32 -14.87 -11.60
CA GLY A 36 4.22 -15.89 -11.07
C GLY A 36 4.63 -15.66 -9.62
N TRP A 37 3.95 -14.74 -8.92
CA TRP A 37 4.21 -14.47 -7.50
C TRP A 37 3.40 -15.43 -6.62
N ASP A 38 3.75 -15.49 -5.33
CA ASP A 38 3.10 -16.35 -4.33
C ASP A 38 1.73 -15.84 -3.89
N GLY A 39 1.16 -14.88 -4.59
CA GLY A 39 -0.10 -14.24 -4.30
C GLY A 39 0.04 -12.74 -4.13
N VAL A 40 -0.95 -12.10 -3.52
CA VAL A 40 -0.95 -10.65 -3.31
C VAL A 40 0.32 -10.20 -2.58
N GLY A 41 0.99 -9.19 -3.11
CA GLY A 41 2.27 -8.70 -2.59
C GLY A 41 2.14 -7.64 -1.49
N TYR A 42 0.94 -7.12 -1.27
CA TYR A 42 0.66 -6.08 -0.27
C TYR A 42 0.23 -6.68 1.06
N HIS A 43 0.40 -5.91 2.14
CA HIS A 43 -0.05 -6.30 3.49
C HIS A 43 -1.48 -5.86 3.76
N ARG A 44 -1.94 -4.78 3.13
CA ARG A 44 -3.32 -4.30 3.17
C ARG A 44 -3.79 -3.91 1.79
N ILE A 45 -5.07 -4.13 1.51
CA ILE A 45 -5.73 -3.68 0.30
C ILE A 45 -6.97 -2.90 0.71
N ILE A 46 -7.16 -1.72 0.13
CA ILE A 46 -8.31 -0.86 0.43
C ILE A 46 -9.21 -0.81 -0.80
N CYS A 47 -10.39 -1.38 -0.67
CA CYS A 47 -11.38 -1.44 -1.74
C CYS A 47 -12.03 -0.09 -1.98
N ARG A 48 -12.71 0.07 -3.11
CA ARG A 48 -13.34 1.33 -3.52
C ARG A 48 -14.35 1.85 -2.50
N ASP A 49 -15.01 0.97 -1.75
CA ASP A 49 -15.97 1.31 -0.69
C ASP A 49 -15.30 1.59 0.67
N GLY A 50 -13.98 1.52 0.74
CA GLY A 50 -13.21 1.74 1.96
C GLY A 50 -12.99 0.50 2.81
N VAL A 51 -13.48 -0.66 2.39
CA VAL A 51 -13.23 -1.92 3.12
C VAL A 51 -11.74 -2.21 3.09
N ILE A 52 -11.17 -2.47 4.28
CA ILE A 52 -9.76 -2.83 4.45
C ILE A 52 -9.67 -4.34 4.45
N GLU A 53 -8.96 -4.89 3.48
CA GLU A 53 -8.70 -6.32 3.39
C GLU A 53 -7.24 -6.61 3.74
N TYR A 54 -6.99 -7.81 4.26
CA TYR A 54 -5.66 -8.23 4.68
C TYR A 54 -5.05 -9.10 3.59
N GLY A 55 -3.85 -8.74 3.17
CA GLY A 55 -3.03 -9.52 2.25
C GLY A 55 -2.03 -10.38 3.00
N ARG A 56 -0.72 -10.17 2.74
CA ARG A 56 0.31 -10.87 3.51
C ARG A 56 0.28 -10.41 4.96
N PRO A 57 0.51 -11.33 5.93
CA PRO A 57 0.67 -10.90 7.32
C PRO A 57 1.81 -9.89 7.46
N ASP A 58 1.73 -9.01 8.46
CA ASP A 58 2.72 -7.95 8.64
C ASP A 58 4.13 -8.48 8.96
N TYR A 59 4.25 -9.73 9.37
CA TYR A 59 5.56 -10.37 9.60
C TYR A 59 6.13 -11.06 8.36
N TRP A 60 5.43 -11.04 7.23
CA TRP A 60 5.92 -11.57 5.96
C TRP A 60 6.55 -10.46 5.12
N VAL A 61 7.65 -10.78 4.45
CA VAL A 61 8.20 -9.88 3.42
C VAL A 61 7.20 -9.78 2.28
N GLY A 62 6.88 -8.56 1.87
CA GLY A 62 5.97 -8.31 0.77
C GLY A 62 6.65 -8.47 -0.60
N ALA A 63 5.87 -8.21 -1.65
CA ALA A 63 6.36 -8.11 -3.02
C ALA A 63 5.71 -6.88 -3.66
N HIS A 64 6.17 -5.69 -3.26
CA HIS A 64 5.52 -4.44 -3.65
C HIS A 64 6.49 -3.30 -3.95
N VAL A 65 7.72 -3.35 -3.45
CA VAL A 65 8.73 -2.32 -3.74
C VAL A 65 10.10 -2.96 -3.89
N ARG A 66 10.57 -3.05 -5.11
CA ARG A 66 11.80 -3.75 -5.46
C ARG A 66 12.99 -3.19 -4.69
N GLY A 67 13.73 -4.07 -4.01
CA GLY A 67 14.91 -3.70 -3.23
C GLY A 67 14.61 -3.22 -1.82
N PHE A 68 13.33 -3.01 -1.47
CA PHE A 68 12.92 -2.49 -0.16
C PHE A 68 11.85 -3.34 0.52
N ASN A 69 11.52 -4.50 -0.05
CA ASN A 69 10.48 -5.37 0.50
C ASN A 69 10.78 -5.85 1.91
N ASP A 70 12.04 -6.02 2.25
CA ASP A 70 12.48 -6.52 3.56
C ASP A 70 12.49 -5.45 4.66
N VAL A 71 12.27 -4.19 4.32
CA VAL A 71 12.27 -3.06 5.27
C VAL A 71 10.98 -2.23 5.19
N SER A 72 9.91 -2.78 4.63
CA SER A 72 8.68 -2.02 4.41
C SER A 72 7.41 -2.83 4.57
N LEU A 73 6.32 -2.11 4.83
CA LEU A 73 4.96 -2.60 4.70
C LEU A 73 4.27 -1.87 3.55
N GLY A 74 3.42 -2.55 2.82
CA GLY A 74 2.74 -1.98 1.66
C GLY A 74 1.22 -2.02 1.79
N VAL A 75 0.58 -0.89 1.47
CA VAL A 75 -0.88 -0.77 1.36
C VAL A 75 -1.25 -0.34 -0.05
N CYS A 76 -2.25 -1.01 -0.64
CA CYS A 76 -2.71 -0.76 -1.99
C CYS A 76 -4.12 -0.19 -1.99
N LEU A 77 -4.30 0.97 -2.63
CA LEU A 77 -5.61 1.53 -2.92
C LEU A 77 -6.08 0.99 -4.27
N ILE A 78 -7.24 0.35 -4.31
CA ILE A 78 -7.81 -0.12 -5.57
C ILE A 78 -8.28 1.09 -6.38
N GLY A 79 -7.77 1.21 -7.61
CA GLY A 79 -8.03 2.32 -8.51
C GLY A 79 -6.77 2.84 -9.16
N ARG A 80 -6.86 4.03 -9.75
CA ARG A 80 -5.76 4.64 -10.50
C ARG A 80 -5.50 6.09 -10.11
N GLN A 81 -6.52 6.95 -10.09
CA GLN A 81 -6.37 8.39 -9.87
C GLN A 81 -7.42 8.98 -8.94
N SER A 82 -8.67 8.53 -9.03
CA SER A 82 -9.81 9.11 -8.34
C SER A 82 -10.23 8.21 -7.18
N PHE A 83 -9.52 8.33 -6.08
CA PHE A 83 -9.81 7.54 -4.89
C PHE A 83 -10.97 8.16 -4.12
N THR A 84 -11.81 7.29 -3.51
CA THR A 84 -12.99 7.73 -2.78
C THR A 84 -12.63 8.30 -1.40
N ASP A 85 -13.52 9.09 -0.82
CA ASP A 85 -13.34 9.60 0.56
C ASP A 85 -13.25 8.43 1.54
N ALA A 86 -14.04 7.37 1.32
CA ALA A 86 -13.99 6.17 2.15
C ALA A 86 -12.61 5.49 2.07
N GLN A 87 -12.00 5.46 0.88
CA GLN A 87 -10.64 4.93 0.72
C GLN A 87 -9.61 5.78 1.48
N MET A 88 -9.73 7.10 1.41
CA MET A 88 -8.78 7.99 2.09
C MET A 88 -8.90 7.90 3.60
N GLN A 89 -10.12 7.75 4.14
CA GLN A 89 -10.32 7.51 5.57
C GLN A 89 -9.75 6.16 6.00
N ALA A 90 -9.92 5.12 5.19
CA ALA A 90 -9.35 3.80 5.47
C ALA A 90 -7.83 3.84 5.42
N LEU A 91 -7.25 4.57 4.48
CA LEU A 91 -5.81 4.75 4.39
C LEU A 91 -5.24 5.42 5.66
N GLU A 92 -5.92 6.45 6.15
CA GLU A 92 -5.56 7.08 7.42
C GLU A 92 -5.55 6.05 8.55
N THR A 93 -6.59 5.23 8.65
CA THR A 93 -6.72 4.21 9.68
C THR A 93 -5.55 3.23 9.62
N VAL A 94 -5.22 2.71 8.45
CA VAL A 94 -4.10 1.77 8.26
C VAL A 94 -2.77 2.41 8.66
N LEU A 95 -2.52 3.62 8.18
CA LEU A 95 -1.23 4.28 8.41
C LEU A 95 -1.05 4.69 9.88
N ARG A 96 -2.11 5.15 10.55
CA ARG A 96 -2.03 5.46 11.99
C ARG A 96 -1.79 4.20 12.82
N ASP A 97 -2.44 3.09 12.47
CA ASP A 97 -2.23 1.82 13.15
C ASP A 97 -0.78 1.36 12.98
N TRP A 98 -0.26 1.37 11.76
CA TRP A 98 1.13 1.00 11.52
C TRP A 98 2.12 1.95 12.19
N LYS A 99 1.86 3.27 12.17
CA LYS A 99 2.73 4.25 12.84
C LYS A 99 2.79 4.05 14.35
N SER A 100 1.71 3.55 14.95
CA SER A 100 1.72 3.23 16.37
C SER A 100 2.66 2.06 16.69
N SER A 101 2.80 1.11 15.77
CA SER A 101 3.73 -0.03 15.91
C SER A 101 5.13 0.27 15.41
N TYR A 102 5.25 1.15 14.41
CA TYR A 102 6.52 1.47 13.74
C TYR A 102 6.70 2.99 13.68
N PRO A 103 6.88 3.66 14.83
CA PRO A 103 6.86 5.14 14.87
C PRO A 103 7.99 5.80 14.09
N MET A 104 9.08 5.08 13.83
CA MET A 104 10.21 5.60 13.06
C MET A 104 10.08 5.38 11.56
N ALA A 105 9.09 4.61 11.11
CA ALA A 105 8.90 4.34 9.69
C ALA A 105 8.38 5.59 8.98
N GLU A 106 8.89 5.83 7.78
CA GLU A 106 8.49 6.94 6.93
C GLU A 106 7.35 6.52 6.01
N ILE A 107 6.30 7.33 5.92
CA ILE A 107 5.19 7.11 5.00
C ILE A 107 5.56 7.71 3.65
N VAL A 108 5.61 6.88 2.62
CA VAL A 108 6.02 7.28 1.27
C VAL A 108 5.08 6.68 0.23
N GLY A 109 5.08 7.26 -0.98
CA GLY A 109 4.46 6.64 -2.15
C GLY A 109 5.45 5.74 -2.87
N HIS A 110 4.96 4.78 -3.64
CA HIS A 110 5.84 3.93 -4.46
C HIS A 110 6.69 4.79 -5.41
N CYS A 111 6.12 5.87 -5.96
CA CYS A 111 6.83 6.80 -6.84
C CYS A 111 7.98 7.56 -6.18
N ASP A 112 8.09 7.53 -4.86
CA ASP A 112 9.14 8.25 -4.14
C ASP A 112 10.48 7.51 -4.13
N PHE A 113 10.52 6.28 -4.66
CA PHE A 113 11.75 5.51 -4.79
C PHE A 113 12.44 5.83 -6.13
N ASP A 114 13.74 6.15 -6.09
CA ASP A 114 14.49 6.70 -7.22
C ASP A 114 14.62 5.74 -8.41
N TYR A 115 14.52 4.42 -8.18
CA TYR A 115 14.75 3.43 -9.24
C TYR A 115 13.54 3.20 -10.14
N THR A 116 12.37 3.75 -9.82
CA THR A 116 11.13 3.44 -10.54
C THR A 116 10.62 4.64 -11.34
N ASP A 117 10.10 4.37 -12.55
CA ASP A 117 9.36 5.34 -13.36
C ASP A 117 7.87 5.36 -13.02
N LYS A 118 7.42 4.50 -12.13
CA LYS A 118 6.00 4.42 -11.76
C LYS A 118 5.56 5.66 -11.01
N THR A 119 4.34 6.11 -11.31
CA THR A 119 3.74 7.29 -10.67
C THR A 119 2.82 6.93 -9.52
N CYS A 120 2.56 5.64 -9.31
CA CYS A 120 1.73 5.09 -8.24
C CYS A 120 2.14 5.66 -6.88
N PRO A 121 1.20 6.12 -6.05
CA PRO A 121 -0.25 6.01 -6.18
C PRO A 121 -0.93 7.18 -6.93
N ASN A 122 -0.20 7.96 -7.71
CA ASN A 122 -0.69 9.07 -8.52
C ASN A 122 -1.17 10.28 -7.71
N PHE A 123 -0.69 10.44 -6.50
CA PHE A 123 -0.82 11.65 -5.69
C PHE A 123 0.42 11.79 -4.81
N ASP A 124 0.67 13.01 -4.34
CA ASP A 124 1.79 13.31 -3.44
C ASP A 124 1.45 12.84 -2.03
N VAL A 125 2.06 11.73 -1.62
CA VAL A 125 1.78 11.12 -0.31
C VAL A 125 2.24 12.03 0.82
N ALA A 126 3.37 12.73 0.68
CA ALA A 126 3.85 13.65 1.73
C ALA A 126 2.86 14.81 1.95
N VAL A 127 2.32 15.37 0.88
CA VAL A 127 1.29 16.42 0.95
C VAL A 127 0.02 15.89 1.60
N TRP A 128 -0.41 14.69 1.18
CA TRP A 128 -1.58 14.05 1.76
C TRP A 128 -1.40 13.82 3.26
N CYS A 129 -0.24 13.31 3.69
CA CYS A 129 0.05 13.09 5.10
C CYS A 129 -0.04 14.38 5.92
N ARG A 130 0.49 15.49 5.40
CA ARG A 130 0.40 16.78 6.09
C ARG A 130 -1.05 17.23 6.28
N LYS A 131 -1.90 17.04 5.29
CA LYS A 131 -3.33 17.37 5.38
C LYS A 131 -4.04 16.54 6.43
N TRP A 132 -3.65 15.29 6.60
CA TRP A 132 -4.30 14.33 7.52
C TRP A 132 -3.62 14.26 8.88
N GLY A 133 -2.58 15.07 9.11
CA GLY A 133 -1.88 15.12 10.39
C GLY A 133 -1.00 13.90 10.68
N LEU A 134 -0.44 13.34 9.62
CA LEU A 134 0.44 12.16 9.73
C LEU A 134 1.92 12.49 9.61
#